data_bb50a19ead9f98e8882b68cdfa661f6a
#
_entry.id   bb50a19ead9f98e8882b68cdfa661f6a
#
_cell.length_a   1.000
_cell.length_b   1.000
_cell.length_c   1.000
_cell.angle_alpha   90.00
_cell.angle_beta   90.00
_cell.angle_gamma   90.00
#
_symmetry.space_group_name_H-M   'P 1'
#
loop_
_entity.id
_entity.type
_entity.pdbx_description
1 polymer ?
#
loop_
_entity_poly.entity_id
_entity_poly.type
_entity_poly.pdbx_seq_one_letter_code
_entity_poly.pdbx_strand_id
1 'polypeptide(L)'
;DRGVTYSAQPSENTYITRGEWWPKDYAGPPQISFAAEEAAEMGLSLGDALTINILGRDITGTITSFREVDFSTAGIGFILSMNPSALEGAPHSFISTVYADEEAEAQILRDIANAYPNVTAIRVKDAIDRVSDVLAGLAAATSYGAAATLLTGFLVLIGAAAAGTQARTYEAAVLKTLGATRRRILISFAMRAVLLGLSAG
;
A
#
# COMPACT_ATOMS: atom_id res chain seq x y z
N ASP A 1 10.52 -3.33 14.42
CA ASP A 1 9.90 -3.13 15.73
C ASP A 1 8.39 -3.35 15.57
N ARG A 2 7.85 -4.42 16.17
CA ARG A 2 6.45 -4.79 16.04
C ARG A 2 5.82 -4.93 17.43
N GLY A 3 4.58 -4.47 17.58
CA GLY A 3 3.86 -4.55 18.84
C GLY A 3 3.51 -6.00 19.20
N VAL A 4 3.62 -6.30 20.49
CA VAL A 4 3.17 -7.56 21.10
C VAL A 4 2.06 -7.23 22.06
N THR A 5 1.03 -8.06 22.10
CA THR A 5 -0.07 -7.91 23.05
C THR A 5 -0.26 -9.18 23.87
N TYR A 6 -1.02 -9.07 24.93
CA TYR A 6 -1.49 -10.23 25.69
C TYR A 6 -2.99 -10.14 25.97
N SER A 7 -3.66 -11.27 25.96
CA SER A 7 -5.09 -11.35 26.24
C SER A 7 -5.47 -12.70 26.79
N ALA A 8 -6.41 -12.75 27.72
CA ALA A 8 -6.98 -13.99 28.23
C ALA A 8 -7.93 -14.66 27.21
N GLN A 9 -8.54 -13.88 26.33
CA GLN A 9 -9.49 -14.35 25.31
C GLN A 9 -9.16 -13.71 23.96
N PRO A 10 -9.49 -14.37 22.83
CA PRO A 10 -9.38 -13.75 21.52
C PRO A 10 -10.24 -12.47 21.45
N SER A 11 -9.80 -11.47 20.69
CA SER A 11 -10.62 -10.31 20.35
C SER A 11 -11.86 -10.72 19.54
N GLU A 12 -12.92 -9.93 19.55
CA GLU A 12 -14.21 -10.25 18.93
C GLU A 12 -14.11 -10.62 17.42
N ASN A 13 -13.14 -10.07 16.69
CA ASN A 13 -12.94 -10.34 15.26
C ASN A 13 -11.71 -11.23 14.99
N THR A 14 -11.31 -12.07 15.94
CA THR A 14 -10.19 -12.97 15.79
C THR A 14 -10.66 -14.39 15.47
N TYR A 15 -10.25 -14.90 14.31
CA TYR A 15 -10.56 -16.25 13.86
C TYR A 15 -9.32 -17.14 13.98
N ILE A 16 -9.40 -18.18 14.82
CA ILE A 16 -8.33 -19.20 14.93
C ILE A 16 -8.41 -20.10 13.71
N THR A 17 -7.36 -20.12 12.92
CA THR A 17 -7.27 -20.93 11.69
C THR A 17 -6.69 -22.33 11.96
N ARG A 18 -5.76 -22.43 12.91
CA ARG A 18 -5.11 -23.69 13.31
C ARG A 18 -4.71 -23.65 14.78
N GLY A 19 -4.73 -24.80 15.45
CA GLY A 19 -4.40 -24.90 16.87
C GLY A 19 -5.53 -24.42 17.79
N GLU A 20 -5.20 -24.12 19.02
CA GLU A 20 -6.15 -23.72 20.03
C GLU A 20 -5.62 -22.51 20.82
N TRP A 21 -6.55 -21.63 21.21
CA TRP A 21 -6.25 -20.56 22.17
C TRP A 21 -6.14 -21.13 23.58
N TRP A 22 -5.38 -20.50 24.44
CA TRP A 22 -5.24 -20.90 25.82
C TRP A 22 -6.54 -20.70 26.63
N PRO A 23 -6.76 -21.49 27.69
CA PRO A 23 -7.87 -21.28 28.64
C PRO A 23 -7.80 -19.91 29.31
N LYS A 24 -8.96 -19.35 29.67
CA LYS A 24 -9.06 -18.00 30.27
C LYS A 24 -8.16 -17.79 31.47
N ASP A 25 -8.03 -18.79 32.33
CA ASP A 25 -7.26 -18.73 33.59
C ASP A 25 -5.90 -19.45 33.44
N TYR A 26 -5.35 -19.47 32.22
CA TYR A 26 -4.08 -20.16 31.96
C TYR A 26 -2.91 -19.37 32.60
N ALA A 27 -2.20 -20.02 33.51
CA ALA A 27 -1.02 -19.51 34.21
C ALA A 27 0.24 -20.36 33.99
N GLY A 28 0.25 -21.15 32.92
CA GLY A 28 1.37 -22.01 32.54
C GLY A 28 2.50 -21.27 31.80
N PRO A 29 3.42 -22.02 31.18
CA PRO A 29 4.50 -21.46 30.37
C PRO A 29 4.01 -20.53 29.26
N PRO A 30 4.83 -19.60 28.77
CA PRO A 30 4.43 -18.69 27.70
C PRO A 30 3.92 -19.40 26.45
N GLN A 31 2.72 -19.06 26.03
CA GLN A 31 2.09 -19.52 24.78
C GLN A 31 1.89 -18.35 23.83
N ILE A 32 1.97 -18.63 22.54
CA ILE A 32 1.91 -17.65 21.48
C ILE A 32 0.78 -18.03 20.50
N SER A 33 -0.07 -17.04 20.22
CA SER A 33 -0.94 -17.05 19.05
C SER A 33 -0.37 -16.11 18.01
N PHE A 34 -0.08 -16.61 16.83
CA PHE A 34 0.60 -15.87 15.77
C PHE A 34 -0.33 -15.63 14.59
N ALA A 35 -0.14 -14.52 13.84
CA ALA A 35 -0.88 -14.25 12.63
C ALA A 35 -0.52 -15.27 11.54
N ALA A 36 -1.54 -15.84 10.89
CA ALA A 36 -1.38 -17.00 10.01
C ALA A 36 -0.58 -16.68 8.75
N GLU A 37 -0.77 -15.51 8.17
CA GLU A 37 -0.08 -15.07 6.95
C GLU A 37 1.42 -14.91 7.20
N GLU A 38 1.79 -14.17 8.24
CA GLU A 38 3.19 -13.94 8.61
C GLU A 38 3.86 -15.23 9.11
N ALA A 39 3.11 -16.11 9.77
CA ALA A 39 3.64 -17.41 10.16
C ALA A 39 4.01 -18.25 8.93
N ALA A 40 3.17 -18.23 7.89
CA ALA A 40 3.44 -18.92 6.64
C ALA A 40 4.66 -18.36 5.91
N GLU A 41 4.80 -17.04 5.85
CA GLU A 41 5.97 -16.37 5.27
C GLU A 41 7.27 -16.72 6.00
N MET A 42 7.22 -16.81 7.32
CA MET A 42 8.37 -17.19 8.17
C MET A 42 8.60 -18.71 8.28
N GLY A 43 7.72 -19.54 7.73
CA GLY A 43 7.79 -21.00 7.81
C GLY A 43 7.58 -21.57 9.21
N LEU A 44 6.82 -20.86 10.07
CA LEU A 44 6.54 -21.27 11.44
C LEU A 44 5.48 -22.37 11.50
N SER A 45 5.62 -23.27 12.47
CA SER A 45 4.71 -24.39 12.71
C SER A 45 4.16 -24.37 14.14
N LEU A 46 3.01 -25.02 14.34
CA LEU A 46 2.48 -25.24 15.69
C LEU A 46 3.48 -26.09 16.50
N GLY A 47 3.72 -25.68 17.73
CA GLY A 47 4.69 -26.30 18.63
C GLY A 47 6.09 -25.69 18.57
N ASP A 48 6.38 -24.84 17.59
CA ASP A 48 7.68 -24.17 17.53
C ASP A 48 7.87 -23.22 18.73
N ALA A 49 9.10 -23.13 19.20
CA ALA A 49 9.50 -22.20 20.23
C ALA A 49 9.99 -20.90 19.58
N LEU A 50 9.37 -19.78 19.94
CA LEU A 50 9.73 -18.45 19.47
C LEU A 50 10.23 -17.60 20.63
N THR A 51 11.43 -17.03 20.51
CA THR A 51 11.97 -16.08 21.48
C THR A 51 11.77 -14.66 21.00
N ILE A 52 11.18 -13.82 21.86
CA ILE A 52 10.83 -12.44 21.56
C ILE A 52 11.54 -11.57 22.57
N ASN A 53 12.22 -10.52 22.11
CA ASN A 53 12.81 -9.52 22.98
C ASN A 53 11.79 -8.42 23.28
N ILE A 54 11.40 -8.29 24.53
CA ILE A 54 10.45 -7.28 25.01
C ILE A 54 11.18 -6.37 26.00
N LEU A 55 11.43 -5.14 25.57
CA LEU A 55 12.13 -4.12 26.37
C LEU A 55 13.45 -4.62 26.99
N GLY A 56 14.24 -5.36 26.20
CA GLY A 56 15.52 -5.90 26.62
C GLY A 56 15.45 -7.24 27.37
N ARG A 57 14.26 -7.82 27.50
CA ARG A 57 14.04 -9.11 28.14
C ARG A 57 13.59 -10.15 27.12
N ASP A 58 14.31 -11.25 27.04
CA ASP A 58 13.97 -12.37 26.16
C ASP A 58 12.91 -13.27 26.83
N ILE A 59 11.80 -13.46 26.13
CA ILE A 59 10.71 -14.34 26.52
C ILE A 59 10.54 -15.38 25.44
N THR A 60 10.68 -16.66 25.80
CA THR A 60 10.46 -17.77 24.89
C THR A 60 9.10 -18.38 25.13
N GLY A 61 8.27 -18.45 24.09
CA GLY A 61 6.95 -19.04 24.14
C GLY A 61 6.76 -20.09 23.05
N THR A 62 5.81 -20.98 23.25
CA THR A 62 5.43 -22.03 22.26
C THR A 62 4.26 -21.52 21.42
N ILE A 63 4.33 -21.68 20.10
CA ILE A 63 3.24 -21.34 19.18
C ILE A 63 2.14 -22.41 19.34
N THR A 64 1.00 -22.02 19.88
CA THR A 64 -0.16 -22.91 20.12
C THR A 64 -1.29 -22.69 19.15
N SER A 65 -1.36 -21.52 18.51
CA SER A 65 -2.39 -21.26 17.50
C SER A 65 -1.93 -20.27 16.44
N PHE A 66 -2.54 -20.40 15.27
CA PHE A 66 -2.51 -19.39 14.21
C PHE A 66 -3.88 -18.76 14.09
N ARG A 67 -3.91 -17.45 13.82
CA ARG A 67 -5.14 -16.68 13.69
C ARG A 67 -5.11 -15.75 12.49
N GLU A 68 -6.25 -15.50 11.94
CA GLU A 68 -6.42 -14.45 10.93
C GLU A 68 -6.50 -13.09 11.63
N VAL A 69 -5.70 -12.13 11.13
CA VAL A 69 -5.66 -10.77 11.64
C VAL A 69 -5.96 -9.84 10.48
N ASP A 70 -7.07 -9.10 10.58
CA ASP A 70 -7.44 -8.11 9.57
C ASP A 70 -6.76 -6.77 9.88
N PHE A 71 -5.73 -6.46 9.09
CA PHE A 71 -5.02 -5.17 9.15
C PHE A 71 -5.64 -4.11 8.24
N SER A 72 -6.65 -4.44 7.44
CA SER A 72 -7.29 -3.51 6.51
C SER A 72 -8.27 -2.56 7.20
N THR A 73 -8.74 -2.94 8.37
CA THR A 73 -9.62 -2.12 9.20
C THR A 73 -8.81 -1.23 10.15
N ALA A 74 -9.36 -0.11 10.58
CA ALA A 74 -8.77 0.75 11.60
C ALA A 74 -8.72 0.09 12.99
N GLY A 75 -9.02 -1.21 13.08
CA GLY A 75 -8.90 -2.02 14.28
C GLY A 75 -7.45 -2.26 14.68
N ILE A 76 -7.24 -2.50 15.96
CA ILE A 76 -5.91 -2.78 16.51
C ILE A 76 -5.59 -4.24 16.25
N GLY A 77 -4.73 -4.50 15.24
CA GLY A 77 -4.20 -5.82 14.91
C GLY A 77 -2.78 -5.99 15.44
N PHE A 78 -2.53 -7.08 16.15
CA PHE A 78 -1.18 -7.48 16.55
C PHE A 78 -0.83 -8.79 15.88
N ILE A 79 0.37 -8.89 15.32
CA ILE A 79 0.86 -10.12 14.71
C ILE A 79 0.99 -11.24 15.74
N LEU A 80 1.35 -10.86 16.97
CA LEU A 80 1.65 -11.78 18.04
C LEU A 80 0.85 -11.43 19.30
N SER A 81 0.19 -12.44 19.86
CA SER A 81 -0.48 -12.37 21.16
C SER A 81 0.06 -13.47 22.08
N MET A 82 0.22 -13.14 23.35
CA MET A 82 0.66 -14.09 24.37
C MET A 82 -0.40 -14.24 25.48
N ASN A 83 -0.30 -15.31 26.24
CA ASN A 83 -1.12 -15.47 27.43
C ASN A 83 -0.75 -14.44 28.51
N PRO A 84 -1.69 -14.01 29.36
CA PRO A 84 -1.47 -12.93 30.34
C PRO A 84 -0.29 -13.19 31.26
N SER A 85 -0.15 -14.40 31.80
CA SER A 85 0.94 -14.73 32.74
C SER A 85 2.35 -14.54 32.15
N ALA A 86 2.49 -14.49 30.83
CA ALA A 86 3.77 -14.26 30.17
C ALA A 86 4.20 -12.78 30.22
N LEU A 87 3.24 -11.83 30.19
CA LEU A 87 3.50 -10.40 29.98
C LEU A 87 2.88 -9.48 31.05
N GLU A 88 2.06 -9.97 31.95
CA GLU A 88 1.35 -9.16 32.96
C GLU A 88 2.30 -8.29 33.81
N GLY A 89 3.50 -8.76 34.07
CA GLY A 89 4.53 -8.00 34.80
C GLY A 89 5.38 -7.06 33.94
N ALA A 90 5.17 -7.00 32.62
CA ALA A 90 5.92 -6.11 31.74
C ALA A 90 5.30 -4.71 31.69
N PRO A 91 6.09 -3.63 31.55
CA PRO A 91 5.55 -2.32 31.26
C PRO A 91 4.72 -2.34 29.97
N HIS A 92 3.47 -1.89 30.03
CA HIS A 92 2.55 -1.91 28.90
C HIS A 92 1.68 -0.66 28.83
N SER A 93 1.10 -0.41 27.67
CA SER A 93 0.11 0.64 27.46
C SER A 93 -1.19 0.03 26.97
N PHE A 94 -2.30 0.60 27.36
CA PHE A 94 -3.60 0.21 26.85
C PHE A 94 -3.93 0.99 25.60
N ILE A 95 -4.45 0.30 24.58
CA ILE A 95 -4.94 0.88 23.35
C ILE A 95 -6.39 0.48 23.18
N SER A 96 -7.23 1.42 22.82
CA SER A 96 -8.63 1.19 22.53
C SER A 96 -9.05 1.94 21.28
N THR A 97 -9.93 1.34 20.47
CA THR A 97 -10.55 1.97 19.31
C THR A 97 -11.98 2.32 19.63
N VAL A 98 -12.39 3.53 19.30
CA VAL A 98 -13.77 4.00 19.46
C VAL A 98 -14.27 4.41 18.09
N TYR A 99 -15.42 3.85 17.67
CA TYR A 99 -16.13 4.25 16.47
C TYR A 99 -17.22 5.25 16.87
N ALA A 100 -17.20 6.41 16.26
CA ALA A 100 -18.14 7.48 16.56
C ALA A 100 -18.48 8.25 15.29
N ASP A 101 -19.65 8.88 15.28
CA ASP A 101 -20.01 9.83 14.22
C ASP A 101 -19.17 11.10 14.32
N GLU A 102 -18.99 11.82 13.24
CA GLU A 102 -18.09 12.97 13.15
C GLU A 102 -18.40 14.07 14.19
N GLU A 103 -19.68 14.26 14.51
CA GLU A 103 -20.12 15.23 15.54
C GLU A 103 -19.76 14.76 16.96
N ALA A 104 -19.93 13.47 17.24
CA ALA A 104 -19.59 12.87 18.54
C ALA A 104 -18.09 12.76 18.74
N GLU A 105 -17.32 12.53 17.68
CA GLU A 105 -15.87 12.40 17.71
C GLU A 105 -15.18 13.64 18.32
N ALA A 106 -15.57 14.83 17.86
CA ALA A 106 -15.03 16.09 18.38
C ALA A 106 -15.33 16.31 19.86
N GLN A 107 -16.50 15.83 20.34
CA GLN A 107 -16.87 15.89 21.76
C GLN A 107 -16.03 14.90 22.57
N ILE A 108 -15.93 13.65 22.10
CA ILE A 108 -15.14 12.59 22.78
C ILE A 108 -13.68 13.03 22.95
N LEU A 109 -13.06 13.60 21.91
CA LEU A 109 -11.69 14.09 22.00
C LEU A 109 -11.50 15.16 23.06
N ARG A 110 -12.43 16.14 23.15
CA ARG A 110 -12.39 17.18 24.17
C ARG A 110 -12.56 16.61 25.58
N ASP A 111 -13.51 15.69 25.75
CA ASP A 111 -13.82 15.09 27.02
C ASP A 111 -12.65 14.23 27.54
N ILE A 112 -12.02 13.44 26.65
CA ILE A 112 -10.82 12.67 26.98
C ILE A 112 -9.66 13.59 27.36
N ALA A 113 -9.38 14.63 26.58
CA ALA A 113 -8.29 15.56 26.84
C ALA A 113 -8.47 16.30 28.18
N ASN A 114 -9.71 16.65 28.55
CA ASN A 114 -10.01 17.34 29.79
C ASN A 114 -10.00 16.41 31.02
N ALA A 115 -10.57 15.20 30.86
CA ALA A 115 -10.71 14.26 32.00
C ALA A 115 -9.45 13.42 32.22
N TYR A 116 -8.70 13.11 31.16
CA TYR A 116 -7.56 12.19 31.21
C TYR A 116 -6.35 12.74 30.42
N PRO A 117 -5.58 13.68 30.98
CA PRO A 117 -4.43 14.30 30.30
C PRO A 117 -3.30 13.33 29.90
N ASN A 118 -3.28 12.15 30.52
CA ASN A 118 -2.34 11.08 30.25
C ASN A 118 -2.77 10.16 29.10
N VAL A 119 -3.97 10.35 28.55
CA VAL A 119 -4.50 9.56 27.44
C VAL A 119 -4.30 10.36 26.14
N THR A 120 -3.59 9.76 25.19
CA THR A 120 -3.43 10.32 23.84
C THR A 120 -4.52 9.77 22.93
N ALA A 121 -5.40 10.63 22.43
CA ALA A 121 -6.40 10.28 21.45
C ALA A 121 -5.97 10.77 20.07
N ILE A 122 -6.03 9.90 19.06
CA ILE A 122 -5.63 10.19 17.69
C ILE A 122 -6.80 9.87 16.76
N ARG A 123 -7.11 10.78 15.84
CA ARG A 123 -8.10 10.54 14.79
C ARG A 123 -7.45 9.73 13.65
N VAL A 124 -7.92 8.51 13.45
CA VAL A 124 -7.40 7.65 12.38
C VAL A 124 -7.71 8.25 11.00
N LYS A 125 -8.87 8.91 10.84
CA LYS A 125 -9.28 9.59 9.60
C LYS A 125 -8.22 10.61 9.15
N ASP A 126 -7.70 11.45 10.04
CA ASP A 126 -6.70 12.47 9.69
C ASP A 126 -5.40 11.85 9.14
N ALA A 127 -5.03 10.67 9.61
CA ALA A 127 -3.86 9.94 9.09
C ALA A 127 -4.13 9.37 7.69
N ILE A 128 -5.32 8.80 7.47
CA ILE A 128 -5.74 8.26 6.17
C ILE A 128 -5.85 9.39 5.14
N ASP A 129 -6.47 10.52 5.49
CA ASP A 129 -6.64 11.67 4.60
C ASP A 129 -5.28 12.22 4.14
N ARG A 130 -4.30 12.35 5.04
CA ARG A 130 -2.93 12.78 4.68
C ARG A 130 -2.25 11.84 3.69
N VAL A 131 -2.38 10.53 3.87
CA VAL A 131 -1.82 9.55 2.93
C VAL A 131 -2.52 9.66 1.57
N SER A 132 -3.84 9.81 1.56
CA SER A 132 -4.64 9.99 0.35
C SER A 132 -4.24 11.25 -0.42
N ASP A 133 -4.03 12.38 0.28
CA ASP A 133 -3.59 13.63 -0.31
C ASP A 133 -2.20 13.52 -0.95
N VAL A 134 -1.26 12.85 -0.29
CA VAL A 134 0.07 12.58 -0.84
C VAL A 134 -0.01 11.72 -2.10
N LEU A 135 -0.80 10.65 -2.08
CA LEU A 135 -1.00 9.78 -3.24
C LEU A 135 -1.66 10.53 -4.40
N ALA A 136 -2.67 11.36 -4.12
CA ALA A 136 -3.32 12.21 -5.13
C ALA A 136 -2.33 13.21 -5.73
N GLY A 137 -1.46 13.82 -4.91
CA GLY A 137 -0.40 14.69 -5.36
C GLY A 137 0.61 14.01 -6.29
N LEU A 138 1.03 12.78 -5.96
CA LEU A 138 1.92 11.98 -6.81
C LEU A 138 1.26 11.61 -8.15
N ALA A 139 -0.01 11.19 -8.12
CA ALA A 139 -0.77 10.88 -9.33
C ALA A 139 -0.92 12.11 -10.24
N ALA A 140 -1.20 13.28 -9.67
CA ALA A 140 -1.27 14.54 -10.39
C ALA A 140 0.08 14.91 -11.03
N ALA A 141 1.18 14.82 -10.28
CA ALA A 141 2.53 15.13 -10.78
C ALA A 141 2.91 14.19 -11.95
N THR A 142 2.60 12.91 -11.84
CA THR A 142 2.85 11.92 -12.92
C THR A 142 2.01 12.24 -14.15
N SER A 143 0.74 12.60 -13.98
CA SER A 143 -0.16 12.95 -15.08
C SER A 143 0.29 14.23 -15.80
N TYR A 144 0.68 15.26 -15.07
CA TYR A 144 1.21 16.49 -15.66
C TYR A 144 2.56 16.26 -16.36
N GLY A 145 3.44 15.44 -15.79
CA GLY A 145 4.69 15.04 -16.43
C GLY A 145 4.48 14.31 -17.74
N ALA A 146 3.55 13.33 -17.77
CA ALA A 146 3.17 12.63 -18.99
C ALA A 146 2.57 13.56 -20.05
N ALA A 147 1.67 14.46 -19.64
CA ALA A 147 1.07 15.44 -20.56
C ALA A 147 2.12 16.39 -21.16
N ALA A 148 3.08 16.87 -20.37
CA ALA A 148 4.18 17.70 -20.86
C ALA A 148 5.07 16.95 -21.84
N THR A 149 5.38 15.69 -21.59
CA THR A 149 6.17 14.85 -22.47
C THR A 149 5.45 14.61 -23.80
N LEU A 150 4.14 14.30 -23.76
CA LEU A 150 3.33 14.14 -24.96
C LEU A 150 3.25 15.43 -25.78
N LEU A 151 3.08 16.57 -25.12
CA LEU A 151 3.04 17.87 -25.79
C LEU A 151 4.37 18.18 -26.46
N THR A 152 5.48 17.95 -25.79
CA THR A 152 6.82 18.14 -26.33
C THR A 152 7.07 17.22 -27.52
N GLY A 153 6.72 15.94 -27.41
CA GLY A 153 6.80 14.96 -28.49
C GLY A 153 5.96 15.38 -29.71
N PHE A 154 4.76 15.88 -29.48
CA PHE A 154 3.89 16.39 -30.53
C PHE A 154 4.48 17.63 -31.25
N LEU A 155 5.05 18.58 -30.50
CA LEU A 155 5.73 19.75 -31.09
C LEU A 155 6.95 19.34 -31.91
N VAL A 156 7.74 18.37 -31.44
CA VAL A 156 8.88 17.84 -32.20
C VAL A 156 8.42 17.19 -33.51
N LEU A 157 7.33 16.42 -33.46
CA LEU A 157 6.75 15.82 -34.67
C LEU A 157 6.27 16.87 -35.69
N ILE A 158 5.60 17.94 -35.22
CA ILE A 158 5.22 19.05 -36.11
C ILE A 158 6.45 19.72 -36.72
N GLY A 159 7.48 19.98 -35.92
CA GLY A 159 8.74 20.56 -36.41
C GLY A 159 9.42 19.69 -37.45
N ALA A 160 9.52 18.39 -37.24
CA ALA A 160 10.09 17.44 -38.17
C ALA A 160 9.26 17.34 -39.46
N ALA A 161 7.94 17.34 -39.37
CA ALA A 161 7.06 17.37 -40.53
C ALA A 161 7.21 18.65 -41.36
N ALA A 162 7.32 19.80 -40.71
CA ALA A 162 7.52 21.10 -41.34
C ALA A 162 8.87 21.19 -42.07
N ALA A 163 9.96 20.71 -41.42
CA ALA A 163 11.28 20.72 -41.99
C ALA A 163 11.39 19.84 -43.30
N GLY A 164 10.62 18.76 -43.36
CA GLY A 164 10.60 17.84 -44.49
C GLY A 164 9.79 18.33 -45.70
N THR A 165 9.05 19.42 -45.62
CA THR A 165 8.11 19.83 -46.70
C THR A 165 8.82 20.34 -47.96
N GLN A 166 9.95 21.05 -47.83
CA GLN A 166 10.71 21.55 -48.99
C GLN A 166 11.31 20.43 -49.83
N ALA A 167 11.91 19.42 -49.23
CA ALA A 167 12.46 18.27 -49.93
C ALA A 167 11.36 17.44 -50.62
N ARG A 168 10.23 17.25 -49.94
CA ARG A 168 9.06 16.51 -50.48
C ARG A 168 8.39 17.23 -51.66
N THR A 169 8.32 18.57 -51.64
CA THR A 169 7.79 19.36 -52.78
C THR A 169 8.70 19.28 -53.99
N TYR A 170 10.01 19.29 -53.81
CA TYR A 170 10.97 19.11 -54.89
C TYR A 170 10.87 17.70 -55.48
N GLU A 171 10.88 16.64 -54.69
CA GLU A 171 10.68 15.25 -55.16
C GLU A 171 9.35 15.07 -55.89
N ALA A 172 8.27 15.66 -55.38
CA ALA A 172 6.95 15.60 -56.05
C ALA A 172 6.93 16.33 -57.38
N ALA A 173 7.65 17.45 -57.51
CA ALA A 173 7.79 18.20 -58.75
C ALA A 173 8.55 17.36 -59.79
N VAL A 174 9.68 16.73 -59.43
CA VAL A 174 10.47 15.86 -60.29
C VAL A 174 9.66 14.64 -60.76
N LEU A 175 8.93 13.98 -59.85
CA LEU A 175 8.07 12.85 -60.21
C LEU A 175 6.93 13.24 -61.16
N LYS A 176 6.42 14.46 -61.01
CA LYS A 176 5.35 14.98 -61.89
C LYS A 176 5.87 15.30 -63.27
N THR A 177 7.12 15.78 -63.44
CA THR A 177 7.73 15.97 -64.76
C THR A 177 8.02 14.65 -65.49
N LEU A 178 8.22 13.56 -64.74
CA LEU A 178 8.36 12.20 -65.24
C LEU A 178 7.01 11.51 -65.54
N GLY A 179 5.87 12.21 -65.44
CA GLY A 179 4.54 11.73 -65.79
C GLY A 179 3.81 10.97 -64.69
N ALA A 180 4.28 11.02 -63.42
CA ALA A 180 3.60 10.36 -62.32
C ALA A 180 2.26 11.07 -61.96
N THR A 181 1.21 10.26 -61.76
CA THR A 181 -0.10 10.78 -61.33
C THR A 181 -0.09 11.19 -59.86
N ARG A 182 -0.91 12.19 -59.50
CA ARG A 182 -1.05 12.64 -58.10
C ARG A 182 -1.29 11.48 -57.11
N ARG A 183 -2.08 10.48 -57.53
CA ARG A 183 -2.39 9.31 -56.70
C ARG A 183 -1.15 8.44 -56.44
N ARG A 184 -0.28 8.24 -57.42
CA ARG A 184 0.97 7.47 -57.25
C ARG A 184 1.95 8.19 -56.35
N ILE A 185 2.08 9.51 -56.45
CA ILE A 185 2.93 10.33 -55.60
C ILE A 185 2.44 10.26 -54.15
N LEU A 186 1.13 10.42 -53.86
CA LEU A 186 0.57 10.31 -52.53
C LEU A 186 0.76 8.92 -51.91
N ILE A 187 0.55 7.86 -52.70
CA ILE A 187 0.74 6.47 -52.20
C ILE A 187 2.22 6.23 -51.83
N SER A 188 3.16 6.70 -52.64
CA SER A 188 4.59 6.51 -52.34
C SER A 188 5.01 7.26 -51.06
N PHE A 189 4.52 8.46 -50.81
CA PHE A 189 4.78 9.19 -49.56
C PHE A 189 4.10 8.56 -48.37
N ALA A 190 2.86 8.06 -48.51
CA ALA A 190 2.15 7.36 -47.47
C ALA A 190 2.86 6.05 -47.09
N MET A 191 3.31 5.24 -48.03
CA MET A 191 4.07 4.02 -47.76
C MET A 191 5.40 4.30 -47.05
N ARG A 192 6.16 5.34 -47.47
CA ARG A 192 7.38 5.74 -46.76
C ARG A 192 7.09 6.16 -45.32
N ALA A 193 6.03 6.94 -45.07
CA ALA A 193 5.65 7.37 -43.72
C ALA A 193 5.26 6.17 -42.85
N VAL A 194 4.51 5.20 -43.38
CA VAL A 194 4.12 3.98 -42.66
C VAL A 194 5.35 3.12 -42.35
N LEU A 195 6.26 2.92 -43.29
CA LEU A 195 7.48 2.14 -43.05
C LEU A 195 8.40 2.79 -42.05
N LEU A 196 8.56 4.10 -42.08
CA LEU A 196 9.34 4.84 -41.08
C LEU A 196 8.67 4.81 -39.71
N GLY A 197 7.35 4.95 -39.64
CA GLY A 197 6.61 4.84 -38.40
C GLY A 197 6.70 3.44 -37.74
N LEU A 198 6.65 2.38 -38.56
CA LEU A 198 6.83 1.00 -38.11
C LEU A 198 8.26 0.66 -37.64
N SER A 199 9.25 1.35 -38.21
CA SER A 199 10.65 1.15 -37.82
C SER A 199 11.07 1.96 -36.61
N ALA A 200 10.29 2.96 -36.20
CA ALA A 200 10.57 3.86 -35.08
C ALA A 200 9.81 3.50 -33.79
N GLY A 201 8.84 2.59 -33.85
CA GLY A 201 8.07 2.06 -32.71
C GLY A 201 8.45 0.64 -32.41
#